data_ac733c282a09489b38bb59555057dcde
#
_entry.id   ac733c282a09489b38bb59555057dcde
#
_cell.length_a   1.000
_cell.length_b   1.000
_cell.length_c   1.000
_cell.angle_alpha   90.00
_cell.angle_beta   90.00
_cell.angle_gamma   90.00
#
_symmetry.space_group_name_H-M   'P 1'
#
loop_
_entity.id
_entity.type
_entity.pdbx_description
1 polymer ?
#
loop_
_entity_poly.entity_id
_entity_poly.type
_entity_poly.pdbx_seq_one_letter_code
_entity_poly.pdbx_strand_id
1 'polypeptide(L)'
;LIDERISLQTMLVDAAGSKNPEYTEVLNLVDHIKYEGLTPGEEYEITGELYETKQLQEGTAEPVARGTVRFKAPASSGEAAVPFSVRTASLEGKEVTAYETISKSGEEVASHTDSHSKAQTIRVAPKPHLPGTADNAYAIPLLLALAGSVLIGCTHVFTAKIRRPL
;
A
#
# COMPACT_ATOMS: atom_id res chain seq x y z
N LEU A 1 30.64 11.56 -15.42
CA LEU A 1 30.31 11.93 -16.82
C LEU A 1 29.15 11.04 -17.24
N ILE A 2 27.97 11.60 -17.47
CA ILE A 2 26.79 10.83 -17.91
C ILE A 2 27.11 10.19 -19.25
N ASP A 3 26.93 8.87 -19.35
CA ASP A 3 27.10 8.12 -20.60
C ASP A 3 25.74 8.03 -21.30
N GLU A 4 25.54 8.81 -22.36
CA GLU A 4 24.29 8.87 -23.14
C GLU A 4 23.87 7.52 -23.76
N ARG A 5 24.74 6.51 -23.72
CA ARG A 5 24.44 5.15 -24.19
C ARG A 5 23.72 4.31 -23.13
N ILE A 6 23.70 4.76 -21.88
CA ILE A 6 23.03 4.05 -20.79
C ILE A 6 21.62 4.59 -20.67
N SER A 7 20.65 3.71 -20.77
CA SER A 7 19.22 4.03 -20.56
C SER A 7 18.64 3.24 -19.41
N LEU A 8 17.69 3.87 -18.70
CA LEU A 8 16.98 3.30 -17.56
C LEU A 8 15.48 3.35 -17.80
N GLN A 9 14.79 2.26 -17.47
CA GLN A 9 13.35 2.20 -17.33
C GLN A 9 13.04 1.67 -15.94
N THR A 10 12.20 2.34 -15.18
CA THR A 10 11.96 2.04 -13.78
C THR A 10 10.48 1.85 -13.48
N MET A 11 10.17 1.02 -12.49
CA MET A 11 8.82 0.77 -12.03
C MET A 11 8.80 0.52 -10.52
N LEU A 12 8.30 1.50 -9.77
CA LEU A 12 8.10 1.40 -8.33
C LEU A 12 6.80 0.63 -8.04
N VAL A 13 6.89 -0.40 -7.21
CA VAL A 13 5.75 -1.23 -6.75
C VAL A 13 5.91 -1.57 -5.27
N ASP A 14 4.86 -2.08 -4.63
CA ASP A 14 5.01 -2.68 -3.31
C ASP A 14 5.67 -4.07 -3.38
N ALA A 15 5.93 -4.67 -2.23
CA ALA A 15 6.56 -5.99 -2.15
C ALA A 15 5.73 -7.13 -2.80
N ALA A 16 4.44 -6.90 -3.06
CA ALA A 16 3.54 -7.82 -3.77
C ALA A 16 3.45 -7.52 -5.27
N GLY A 17 4.17 -6.51 -5.77
CA GLY A 17 4.14 -6.08 -7.16
C GLY A 17 2.97 -5.16 -7.51
N SER A 18 2.27 -4.59 -6.53
CA SER A 18 1.13 -3.70 -6.73
C SER A 18 1.53 -2.23 -6.81
N LYS A 19 0.85 -1.47 -7.67
CA LYS A 19 0.89 0.00 -7.71
C LYS A 19 -0.05 0.64 -6.68
N ASN A 20 -0.91 -0.14 -6.04
CA ASN A 20 -1.90 0.31 -5.07
C ASN A 20 -1.74 -0.48 -3.77
N PRO A 21 -0.71 -0.15 -2.97
CA PRO A 21 -0.46 -0.83 -1.71
C PRO A 21 -1.61 -0.61 -0.72
N GLU A 22 -1.90 -1.61 0.09
CA GLU A 22 -2.76 -1.46 1.27
C GLU A 22 -2.02 -0.71 2.38
N TYR A 23 -2.78 -0.16 3.33
CA TYR A 23 -2.17 0.53 4.47
C TYR A 23 -1.36 -0.44 5.34
N THR A 24 -0.14 -0.03 5.63
CA THR A 24 0.75 -0.65 6.62
C THR A 24 1.51 0.46 7.35
N GLU A 25 1.93 0.25 8.60
CA GLU A 25 2.73 1.24 9.35
C GLU A 25 4.12 1.45 8.74
N VAL A 26 4.65 0.38 8.15
CA VAL A 26 5.90 0.41 7.38
C VAL A 26 5.59 -0.18 6.02
N LEU A 27 5.68 0.64 4.98
CA LEU A 27 5.46 0.23 3.59
C LEU A 27 6.80 -0.18 2.98
N ASN A 28 6.87 -1.42 2.51
CA ASN A 28 8.01 -1.92 1.76
C ASN A 28 7.72 -1.79 0.26
N LEU A 29 8.60 -1.07 -0.42
CA LEU A 29 8.53 -0.83 -1.85
C LEU A 29 9.76 -1.42 -2.52
N VAL A 30 9.63 -1.74 -3.80
CA VAL A 30 10.73 -2.19 -4.66
C VAL A 30 10.65 -1.40 -5.96
N ASP A 31 11.76 -0.76 -6.33
CA ASP A 31 11.89 -0.20 -7.66
C ASP A 31 12.62 -1.19 -8.57
N HIS A 32 11.92 -1.64 -9.60
CA HIS A 32 12.46 -2.50 -10.65
C HIS A 32 13.06 -1.64 -11.75
N ILE A 33 14.37 -1.80 -11.97
CA ILE A 33 15.13 -0.98 -12.89
C ILE A 33 15.63 -1.87 -14.02
N LYS A 34 15.14 -1.62 -15.22
CA LYS A 34 15.70 -2.18 -16.46
C LYS A 34 16.77 -1.23 -16.97
N TYR A 35 17.96 -1.76 -17.21
CA TYR A 35 19.08 -1.00 -17.74
C TYR A 35 19.52 -1.54 -19.10
N GLU A 36 20.03 -0.65 -19.93
CA GLU A 36 20.70 -0.95 -21.19
C GLU A 36 21.97 -0.12 -21.29
N GLY A 37 23.00 -0.63 -21.98
CA GLY A 37 24.24 0.07 -22.26
C GLY A 37 25.35 -0.10 -21.21
N LEU A 38 25.14 -0.90 -20.15
CA LEU A 38 26.19 -1.19 -19.18
C LEU A 38 27.29 -2.07 -19.79
N THR A 39 28.54 -1.92 -19.29
CA THR A 39 29.65 -2.77 -19.69
C THR A 39 29.62 -4.09 -18.92
N PRO A 40 29.48 -5.26 -19.61
CA PRO A 40 29.49 -6.55 -18.95
C PRO A 40 30.79 -6.77 -18.13
N GLY A 41 30.60 -7.34 -16.92
CA GLY A 41 31.70 -7.63 -16.02
C GLY A 41 32.16 -6.48 -15.13
N GLU A 42 31.65 -5.27 -15.35
CA GLU A 42 31.94 -4.10 -14.51
C GLU A 42 30.99 -4.03 -13.31
N GLU A 43 31.44 -3.41 -12.22
CA GLU A 43 30.66 -3.18 -11.02
C GLU A 43 29.96 -1.82 -11.07
N TYR A 44 28.69 -1.83 -10.70
CA TYR A 44 27.83 -0.65 -10.63
C TYR A 44 27.13 -0.58 -9.29
N GLU A 45 26.82 0.64 -8.88
CA GLU A 45 25.97 0.92 -7.74
C GLU A 45 24.73 1.69 -8.22
N ILE A 46 23.54 1.22 -7.85
CA ILE A 46 22.30 1.98 -8.02
C ILE A 46 21.88 2.51 -6.66
N THR A 47 21.71 3.80 -6.57
CA THR A 47 21.10 4.48 -5.43
C THR A 47 19.73 4.96 -5.85
N GLY A 48 18.70 4.53 -5.08
CA GLY A 48 17.34 5.03 -5.18
C GLY A 48 17.02 5.95 -4.01
N GLU A 49 16.32 7.04 -4.29
CA GLU A 49 15.82 7.99 -3.31
C GLU A 49 14.33 8.17 -3.49
N LEU A 50 13.56 8.01 -2.41
CA LEU A 50 12.12 8.16 -2.42
C LEU A 50 11.75 9.51 -1.81
N TYR A 51 10.90 10.26 -2.49
CA TYR A 51 10.49 11.62 -2.12
C TYR A 51 8.97 11.74 -2.02
N GLU A 52 8.44 12.65 -1.19
CA GLU A 52 7.07 13.10 -1.31
C GLU A 52 6.92 13.88 -2.63
N THR A 53 6.07 13.40 -3.53
CA THR A 53 5.94 13.90 -4.91
C THR A 53 5.65 15.40 -4.97
N LYS A 54 4.77 15.91 -4.10
CA LYS A 54 4.43 17.33 -4.06
C LYS A 54 5.64 18.19 -3.69
N GLN A 55 6.39 17.81 -2.65
CA GLN A 55 7.58 18.54 -2.23
C GLN A 55 8.68 18.50 -3.30
N LEU A 56 8.78 17.36 -4.00
CA LEU A 56 9.71 17.20 -5.11
C LEU A 56 9.42 18.18 -6.24
N GLN A 57 8.15 18.34 -6.62
CA GLN A 57 7.73 19.30 -7.64
C GLN A 57 7.88 20.77 -7.20
N GLU A 58 7.82 21.04 -5.92
CA GLU A 58 8.04 22.36 -5.32
C GLU A 58 9.54 22.69 -5.13
N GLY A 59 10.44 21.73 -5.35
CA GLY A 59 11.89 21.88 -5.17
C GLY A 59 12.34 21.97 -3.70
N THR A 60 11.52 21.46 -2.77
CA THR A 60 11.78 21.51 -1.32
C THR A 60 11.94 20.13 -0.70
N ALA A 61 12.01 19.07 -1.55
CA ALA A 61 11.99 17.69 -1.08
C ALA A 61 13.29 17.26 -0.42
N GLU A 62 13.13 16.59 0.72
CA GLU A 62 14.15 15.72 1.30
C GLU A 62 13.72 14.26 1.10
N PRO A 63 14.65 13.33 0.88
CA PRO A 63 14.30 11.94 0.69
C PRO A 63 13.71 11.34 1.96
N VAL A 64 12.54 10.71 1.83
CA VAL A 64 11.83 10.00 2.91
C VAL A 64 12.35 8.59 3.12
N ALA A 65 13.01 8.01 2.10
CA ALA A 65 13.74 6.75 2.20
C ALA A 65 14.85 6.70 1.14
N ARG A 66 15.85 5.86 1.39
CA ARG A 66 16.94 5.56 0.46
C ARG A 66 17.16 4.06 0.39
N GLY A 67 17.53 3.59 -0.80
CA GLY A 67 17.96 2.23 -1.05
C GLY A 67 19.20 2.21 -1.92
N THR A 68 20.05 1.21 -1.75
CA THR A 68 21.26 1.06 -2.56
C THR A 68 21.46 -0.40 -2.87
N VAL A 69 21.83 -0.69 -4.13
CA VAL A 69 22.21 -2.03 -4.56
C VAL A 69 23.52 -1.95 -5.37
N ARG A 70 24.45 -2.87 -5.08
CA ARG A 70 25.68 -3.04 -5.85
C ARG A 70 25.62 -4.35 -6.59
N PHE A 71 26.01 -4.34 -7.84
CA PHE A 71 25.99 -5.53 -8.67
C PHE A 71 27.07 -5.46 -9.75
N LYS A 72 27.46 -6.66 -10.21
CA LYS A 72 28.31 -6.81 -11.38
C LYS A 72 27.41 -7.07 -12.58
N ALA A 73 27.46 -6.21 -13.60
CA ALA A 73 26.62 -6.35 -14.77
C ALA A 73 26.92 -7.66 -15.52
N PRO A 74 25.98 -8.62 -15.59
CA PRO A 74 26.22 -9.89 -16.31
C PRO A 74 26.18 -9.71 -17.83
N ALA A 75 25.47 -8.69 -18.29
CA ALA A 75 25.34 -8.30 -19.70
C ALA A 75 25.15 -6.79 -19.82
N SER A 76 25.16 -6.27 -21.05
CA SER A 76 24.94 -4.86 -21.32
C SER A 76 23.52 -4.40 -21.00
N SER A 77 22.55 -5.31 -20.99
CA SER A 77 21.17 -5.08 -20.57
C SER A 77 20.77 -6.09 -19.49
N GLY A 78 19.89 -5.67 -18.60
CA GLY A 78 19.39 -6.51 -17.52
C GLY A 78 18.46 -5.77 -16.58
N GLU A 79 18.25 -6.36 -15.42
CA GLU A 79 17.37 -5.82 -14.39
C GLU A 79 18.10 -5.78 -13.04
N ALA A 80 17.77 -4.76 -12.25
CA ALA A 80 18.14 -4.64 -10.85
C ALA A 80 16.91 -4.21 -10.04
N ALA A 81 16.95 -4.41 -8.72
CA ALA A 81 15.87 -4.04 -7.85
C ALA A 81 16.40 -3.28 -6.64
N VAL A 82 15.87 -2.09 -6.37
CA VAL A 82 16.21 -1.27 -5.21
C VAL A 82 15.08 -1.34 -4.19
N PRO A 83 15.31 -1.93 -3.02
CA PRO A 83 14.30 -1.98 -1.96
C PRO A 83 14.26 -0.69 -1.15
N PHE A 84 13.04 -0.29 -0.76
CA PHE A 84 12.80 0.79 0.19
C PHE A 84 11.93 0.30 1.33
N SER A 85 12.12 0.90 2.50
CA SER A 85 11.25 0.72 3.65
C SER A 85 10.92 2.10 4.22
N VAL A 86 9.65 2.47 4.22
CA VAL A 86 9.21 3.82 4.58
C VAL A 86 8.10 3.78 5.64
N ARG A 87 8.20 4.65 6.65
CA ARG A 87 7.15 4.84 7.65
C ARG A 87 6.02 5.68 7.03
N THR A 88 4.78 5.18 7.11
CA THR A 88 3.64 5.78 6.41
C THR A 88 2.98 6.93 7.18
N ALA A 89 3.19 7.07 8.49
CA ALA A 89 2.47 7.99 9.36
C ALA A 89 2.42 9.47 8.88
N SER A 90 3.49 9.96 8.25
CA SER A 90 3.55 11.31 7.67
C SER A 90 3.18 11.38 6.19
N LEU A 91 2.94 10.23 5.57
CA LEU A 91 2.73 10.09 4.12
C LEU A 91 1.33 9.58 3.76
N GLU A 92 0.46 9.37 4.73
CA GLU A 92 -0.90 8.86 4.53
C GLU A 92 -1.66 9.70 3.49
N GLY A 93 -2.17 9.03 2.46
CA GLY A 93 -2.89 9.66 1.35
C GLY A 93 -2.05 10.49 0.38
N LYS A 94 -0.73 10.60 0.61
CA LYS A 94 0.20 11.32 -0.26
C LYS A 94 0.80 10.38 -1.33
N GLU A 95 1.39 10.98 -2.34
CA GLU A 95 2.16 10.29 -3.35
C GLU A 95 3.66 10.38 -3.06
N VAL A 96 4.38 9.31 -3.35
CA VAL A 96 5.83 9.25 -3.28
C VAL A 96 6.39 8.83 -4.64
N THR A 97 7.49 9.45 -5.05
CA THR A 97 8.17 9.21 -6.32
C THR A 97 9.61 8.81 -6.06
N ALA A 98 10.07 7.76 -6.74
CA ALA A 98 11.45 7.31 -6.69
C ALA A 98 12.30 7.99 -7.76
N TYR A 99 13.53 8.31 -7.41
CA TYR A 99 14.60 8.75 -8.32
C TYR A 99 15.77 7.78 -8.21
N GLU A 100 16.39 7.43 -9.32
CA GLU A 100 17.48 6.49 -9.37
C GLU A 100 18.71 7.10 -10.04
N THR A 101 19.86 6.75 -9.49
CA THR A 101 21.16 7.09 -10.04
C THR A 101 22.03 5.83 -10.14
N ILE A 102 22.60 5.57 -11.30
CA ILE A 102 23.63 4.54 -11.48
C ILE A 102 25.00 5.19 -11.46
N SER A 103 25.87 4.65 -10.63
CA SER A 103 27.28 5.07 -10.54
C SER A 103 28.22 3.90 -10.86
N LYS A 104 29.38 4.24 -11.40
CA LYS A 104 30.53 3.36 -11.59
C LYS A 104 31.74 4.01 -10.94
N SER A 105 32.41 3.29 -10.04
CA SER A 105 33.57 3.82 -9.31
C SER A 105 33.31 5.17 -8.58
N GLY A 106 32.07 5.38 -8.13
CA GLY A 106 31.65 6.61 -7.44
C GLY A 106 31.27 7.77 -8.35
N GLU A 107 31.36 7.62 -9.67
CA GLU A 107 30.91 8.62 -10.65
C GLU A 107 29.54 8.24 -11.19
N GLU A 108 28.60 9.20 -11.24
CA GLU A 108 27.31 9.02 -11.89
C GLU A 108 27.49 8.81 -13.39
N VAL A 109 26.89 7.73 -13.91
CA VAL A 109 26.92 7.37 -15.33
C VAL A 109 25.53 7.46 -15.98
N ALA A 110 24.46 7.34 -15.22
CA ALA A 110 23.09 7.55 -15.66
C ALA A 110 22.17 7.86 -14.47
N SER A 111 21.07 8.55 -14.73
CA SER A 111 20.01 8.78 -13.74
C SER A 111 18.63 8.79 -14.39
N HIS A 112 17.61 8.51 -13.59
CA HIS A 112 16.20 8.66 -13.94
C HIS A 112 15.51 9.49 -12.87
N THR A 113 15.18 10.75 -13.20
CA THR A 113 14.70 11.78 -12.26
C THR A 113 13.50 12.52 -12.85
N ASP A 114 12.40 11.79 -13.10
CA ASP A 114 11.15 12.37 -13.60
C ASP A 114 10.07 12.43 -12.50
N SER A 115 9.84 13.63 -11.95
CA SER A 115 8.82 13.86 -10.91
C SER A 115 7.37 13.65 -11.36
N HIS A 116 7.14 13.47 -12.67
CA HIS A 116 5.82 13.23 -13.26
C HIS A 116 5.64 11.77 -13.74
N SER A 117 6.66 10.93 -13.57
CA SER A 117 6.61 9.54 -13.96
C SER A 117 5.62 8.75 -13.12
N LYS A 118 4.52 8.32 -13.73
CA LYS A 118 3.55 7.44 -13.08
C LYS A 118 4.13 6.05 -12.74
N ALA A 119 5.10 5.60 -13.52
CA ALA A 119 5.78 4.34 -13.27
C ALA A 119 6.58 4.39 -11.96
N GLN A 120 7.15 5.54 -11.61
CA GLN A 120 7.94 5.76 -10.40
C GLN A 120 7.13 6.29 -9.22
N THR A 121 5.83 6.54 -9.36
CA THR A 121 4.99 7.12 -8.32
C THR A 121 4.03 6.10 -7.75
N ILE A 122 3.90 6.08 -6.43
CA ILE A 122 2.92 5.29 -5.67
C ILE A 122 2.17 6.21 -4.71
N ARG A 123 0.86 5.96 -4.57
CA ARG A 123 0.06 6.58 -3.52
C ARG A 123 0.09 5.74 -2.26
N VAL A 124 0.50 6.34 -1.14
CA VAL A 124 0.46 5.70 0.18
C VAL A 124 -0.98 5.66 0.67
N ALA A 125 -1.50 4.47 0.96
CA ALA A 125 -2.87 4.34 1.45
C ALA A 125 -3.05 5.06 2.80
N PRO A 126 -4.19 5.73 3.04
CA PRO A 126 -4.50 6.30 4.34
C PRO A 126 -4.78 5.20 5.35
N LYS A 127 -4.54 5.49 6.63
CA LYS A 127 -4.89 4.58 7.72
C LYS A 127 -6.41 4.35 7.74
N PRO A 128 -6.88 3.08 7.77
CA PRO A 128 -8.31 2.80 7.91
C PRO A 128 -8.85 3.40 9.22
N HIS A 129 -9.87 4.25 9.13
CA HIS A 129 -10.63 4.67 10.29
C HIS A 129 -11.67 3.61 10.60
N LEU A 130 -11.56 2.97 11.76
CA LEU A 130 -12.67 2.19 12.28
C LEU A 130 -13.82 3.17 12.56
N PRO A 131 -15.05 2.90 12.11
CA PRO A 131 -16.20 3.68 12.53
C PRO A 131 -16.22 3.70 14.05
N GLY A 132 -16.19 4.89 14.65
CA GLY A 132 -16.28 5.01 16.09
C GLY A 132 -17.59 4.37 16.56
N THR A 133 -17.53 3.40 17.46
CA THR A 133 -18.71 2.76 18.06
C THR A 133 -19.54 3.73 18.90
N ALA A 134 -19.15 5.00 18.99
CA ALA A 134 -19.81 6.05 19.76
C ALA A 134 -20.92 6.78 19.01
N ASP A 135 -21.01 6.68 17.68
CA ASP A 135 -22.03 7.41 16.91
C ASP A 135 -23.30 6.61 16.65
N ASN A 136 -23.38 5.37 17.11
CA ASN A 136 -24.62 4.60 17.10
C ASN A 136 -25.36 4.63 18.45
N ALA A 137 -25.43 5.82 19.07
CA ALA A 137 -26.45 6.08 20.05
C ALA A 137 -27.79 6.31 19.33
N TYR A 138 -28.23 5.34 18.53
CA TYR A 138 -29.66 5.15 18.34
C TYR A 138 -30.18 4.71 19.72
N ALA A 139 -30.64 5.68 20.50
CA ALA A 139 -31.51 5.43 21.60
C ALA A 139 -32.67 4.59 21.04
N ILE A 140 -32.61 3.29 21.27
CA ILE A 140 -33.77 2.43 21.10
C ILE A 140 -34.75 2.98 22.12
N PRO A 141 -35.90 3.59 21.72
CA PRO A 141 -36.91 3.94 22.69
C PRO A 141 -37.36 2.63 23.32
N LEU A 142 -37.09 2.48 24.62
CA LEU A 142 -37.62 1.40 25.43
C LEU A 142 -39.14 1.58 25.46
N LEU A 143 -39.82 1.01 24.47
CA LEU A 143 -41.24 0.83 24.50
C LEU A 143 -41.54 -0.16 25.64
N LEU A 144 -41.82 0.38 26.83
CA LEU A 144 -42.49 -0.31 27.91
C LEU A 144 -43.87 -0.70 27.41
N ALA A 145 -44.01 -1.89 26.84
CA ALA A 145 -45.27 -2.53 26.61
C ALA A 145 -45.80 -2.98 27.97
N LEU A 146 -46.64 -2.14 28.55
CA LEU A 146 -47.53 -2.54 29.63
C LEU A 146 -48.51 -3.59 29.07
N ALA A 147 -48.17 -4.86 29.23
CA ALA A 147 -49.07 -5.95 28.99
C ALA A 147 -50.10 -5.97 30.15
N GLY A 148 -51.21 -5.32 29.90
CA GLY A 148 -52.41 -5.45 30.75
C GLY A 148 -52.91 -6.89 30.70
N SER A 149 -52.93 -7.53 31.86
CA SER A 149 -53.55 -8.82 32.10
C SER A 149 -55.08 -8.74 31.87
N VAL A 150 -55.56 -9.44 30.88
CA VAL A 150 -56.99 -9.78 30.80
C VAL A 150 -57.11 -11.28 31.01
N LEU A 151 -57.55 -11.63 32.22
CA LEU A 151 -58.07 -12.95 32.56
C LEU A 151 -59.45 -13.08 31.96
N ILE A 152 -59.66 -13.97 31.02
CA ILE A 152 -61.03 -14.49 30.70
C ILE A 152 -60.93 -16.01 30.80
N GLY A 153 -61.57 -16.51 31.85
CA GLY A 153 -61.74 -17.92 32.01
C GLY A 153 -62.87 -18.43 31.09
N CYS A 154 -62.62 -19.57 30.50
CA CYS A 154 -63.71 -20.38 29.95
C CYS A 154 -63.36 -21.85 30.13
N THR A 155 -64.02 -22.42 31.13
CA THR A 155 -64.05 -23.85 31.41
C THR A 155 -64.97 -24.54 30.42
N HIS A 156 -64.45 -25.45 29.63
CA HIS A 156 -65.25 -26.47 28.99
C HIS A 156 -64.65 -27.85 29.27
N VAL A 157 -65.36 -28.53 30.15
CA VAL A 157 -65.25 -29.96 30.42
C VAL A 157 -65.84 -30.71 29.21
N PHE A 158 -65.04 -31.54 28.55
CA PHE A 158 -65.57 -32.53 27.64
C PHE A 158 -65.06 -33.92 28.02
N THR A 159 -66.02 -34.74 28.51
CA THR A 159 -65.86 -36.13 28.89
C THR A 159 -65.59 -37.02 27.64
N ALA A 160 -64.52 -37.74 27.67
CA ALA A 160 -64.22 -38.77 26.67
C ALA A 160 -64.94 -40.09 27.05
N LYS A 161 -65.59 -40.62 26.06
CA LYS A 161 -66.25 -41.95 26.14
C LYS A 161 -65.37 -43.01 25.58
N ILE A 162 -64.96 -43.91 26.46
CA ILE A 162 -64.22 -45.13 26.10
C ILE A 162 -65.16 -46.11 25.38
N ARG A 163 -64.72 -46.68 24.26
CA ARG A 163 -65.22 -47.93 23.74
C ARG A 163 -64.04 -48.81 23.25
N ARG A 164 -63.85 -49.92 23.92
CA ARG A 164 -63.40 -51.20 23.40
C ARG A 164 -64.64 -51.94 22.87
N PRO A 165 -64.59 -53.01 22.08
CA PRO A 165 -63.58 -54.09 21.85
C PRO A 165 -63.58 -54.54 20.38
N LEU A 166 -62.83 -55.40 19.91
CA LEU A 166 -62.63 -56.87 19.92
C LEU A 166 -61.33 -57.16 19.21
#